data_6ad16ebe5e4289b5965ca5c13936474f
#
_entry.id   6ad16ebe5e4289b5965ca5c13936474f
#
_cell.length_a   1.000
_cell.length_b   1.000
_cell.length_c   1.000
_cell.angle_alpha   90.00
_cell.angle_beta   90.00
_cell.angle_gamma   90.00
#
_symmetry.space_group_name_H-M   'P 1'
#
loop_
_entity.id
_entity.type
_entity.pdbx_description
1 polymer ?
#
loop_
_entity_poly.entity_id
_entity_poly.type
_entity_poly.pdbx_seq_one_letter_code
_entity_poly.pdbx_strand_id
1 'polypeptide(L)'
;VLAHERQARIAALVGERGVATVSDLAAELGASESTIRRDLDRLHEAHRLVKVHGGAMALERAHLTRDLTLPDRYGLHAGEKDAICRLAATLVGPDDFVYLDAGSTVEALASLLAPTRAAFATNSVSTALVLAAKGLRVIVLGGELVDATKALSGPDTTEAIARYNFTLGFWGTNGVTAEAGFTVQDRGEAAVKSAALARCARPYVLADASKLGKRSLITYAPLEAATLVTAGDVPAQWRGREGVVVADAAGIGDNGPVEDGEPGR
;
A
#
# COMPACT_ATOMS: atom_id res chain seq x y z
N VAL A 1 -28.53 4.43 -23.03
CA VAL A 1 -27.10 4.18 -22.73
C VAL A 1 -26.96 2.75 -22.28
N LEU A 2 -26.04 1.99 -22.88
CA LEU A 2 -25.76 0.60 -22.50
C LEU A 2 -25.29 0.53 -21.05
N ALA A 3 -25.62 -0.55 -20.34
CA ALA A 3 -25.29 -0.67 -18.91
C ALA A 3 -23.79 -0.48 -18.63
N HIS A 4 -22.91 -1.03 -19.47
CA HIS A 4 -21.47 -0.92 -19.33
C HIS A 4 -20.95 0.53 -19.51
N GLU A 5 -21.49 1.26 -20.51
CA GLU A 5 -21.15 2.69 -20.74
C GLU A 5 -21.59 3.54 -19.56
N ARG A 6 -22.80 3.28 -19.02
CA ARG A 6 -23.32 3.99 -17.85
C ARG A 6 -22.44 3.75 -16.62
N GLN A 7 -22.06 2.50 -16.37
CA GLN A 7 -21.17 2.15 -15.26
C GLN A 7 -19.79 2.80 -15.39
N ALA A 8 -19.21 2.82 -16.59
CA ALA A 8 -17.96 3.55 -16.84
C ALA A 8 -18.09 5.04 -16.55
N ARG A 9 -19.21 5.65 -16.93
CA ARG A 9 -19.48 7.07 -16.69
C ARG A 9 -19.71 7.36 -15.19
N ILE A 10 -20.41 6.47 -14.47
CA ILE A 10 -20.58 6.58 -13.02
C ILE A 10 -19.19 6.54 -12.33
N ALA A 11 -18.35 5.59 -12.68
CA ALA A 11 -17.02 5.48 -12.09
C ALA A 11 -16.15 6.73 -12.36
N ALA A 12 -16.21 7.29 -13.57
CA ALA A 12 -15.50 8.52 -13.91
C ALA A 12 -16.00 9.71 -13.08
N LEU A 13 -17.32 9.93 -13.01
CA LEU A 13 -17.94 11.03 -12.24
C LEU A 13 -17.62 10.93 -10.74
N VAL A 14 -17.67 9.72 -10.18
CA VAL A 14 -17.33 9.50 -8.78
C VAL A 14 -15.83 9.72 -8.55
N GLY A 15 -14.98 9.31 -9.48
CA GLY A 15 -13.52 9.57 -9.45
C GLY A 15 -13.20 11.06 -9.43
N GLU A 16 -13.78 11.83 -10.35
CA GLU A 16 -13.55 13.27 -10.47
C GLU A 16 -14.04 14.06 -9.25
N ARG A 17 -15.24 13.74 -8.73
CA ARG A 17 -15.88 14.47 -7.62
C ARG A 17 -15.49 13.98 -6.25
N GLY A 18 -14.92 12.80 -6.18
CA GLY A 18 -14.60 12.10 -4.93
C GLY A 18 -15.81 11.49 -4.23
N VAL A 19 -17.00 12.12 -4.33
CA VAL A 19 -18.31 11.63 -3.81
C VAL A 19 -19.41 12.05 -4.78
N ALA A 20 -20.40 11.19 -5.01
CA ALA A 20 -21.61 11.51 -5.75
C ALA A 20 -22.83 10.84 -5.11
N THR A 21 -23.98 11.55 -5.07
CA THR A 21 -25.23 10.96 -4.56
C THR A 21 -25.96 10.18 -5.66
N VAL A 22 -26.82 9.24 -5.24
CA VAL A 22 -27.68 8.51 -6.19
C VAL A 22 -28.54 9.46 -7.00
N SER A 23 -29.07 10.52 -6.37
CA SER A 23 -29.91 11.51 -7.02
C SER A 23 -29.16 12.29 -8.10
N ASP A 24 -27.94 12.77 -7.81
CA ASP A 24 -27.13 13.51 -8.78
C ASP A 24 -26.76 12.64 -9.99
N LEU A 25 -26.34 11.41 -9.73
CA LEU A 25 -26.01 10.44 -10.79
C LEU A 25 -27.24 10.08 -11.64
N ALA A 26 -28.42 9.95 -11.03
CA ALA A 26 -29.67 9.67 -11.72
C ALA A 26 -30.06 10.83 -12.65
N ALA A 27 -29.99 12.06 -12.16
CA ALA A 27 -30.28 13.25 -12.92
C ALA A 27 -29.33 13.44 -14.11
N GLU A 28 -28.03 13.28 -13.88
CA GLU A 28 -26.99 13.51 -14.90
C GLU A 28 -26.97 12.44 -16.00
N LEU A 29 -27.26 11.20 -15.64
CA LEU A 29 -27.23 10.07 -16.59
C LEU A 29 -28.59 9.72 -17.18
N GLY A 30 -29.66 10.45 -16.79
CA GLY A 30 -31.00 10.21 -17.27
C GLY A 30 -31.53 8.82 -16.92
N ALA A 31 -31.16 8.29 -15.74
CA ALA A 31 -31.53 6.95 -15.31
C ALA A 31 -32.32 7.00 -14.00
N SER A 32 -33.14 5.98 -13.72
CA SER A 32 -33.83 5.89 -12.43
C SER A 32 -32.86 5.65 -11.29
N GLU A 33 -33.17 6.16 -10.09
CA GLU A 33 -32.37 5.90 -8.89
C GLU A 33 -32.19 4.40 -8.62
N SER A 34 -33.21 3.59 -8.89
CA SER A 34 -33.12 2.13 -8.72
C SER A 34 -32.11 1.50 -9.69
N THR A 35 -31.97 2.06 -10.90
CA THR A 35 -30.96 1.62 -11.85
C THR A 35 -29.57 2.03 -11.38
N ILE A 36 -29.40 3.28 -10.93
CA ILE A 36 -28.13 3.77 -10.39
C ILE A 36 -27.71 2.94 -9.17
N ARG A 37 -28.61 2.65 -8.22
CA ARG A 37 -28.27 1.82 -7.06
C ARG A 37 -27.76 0.44 -7.45
N ARG A 38 -28.35 -0.18 -8.47
CA ARG A 38 -27.92 -1.48 -8.99
C ARG A 38 -26.56 -1.41 -9.70
N ASP A 39 -26.31 -0.33 -10.42
CA ASP A 39 -25.00 -0.08 -11.03
C ASP A 39 -23.91 0.20 -9.99
N LEU A 40 -24.24 0.96 -8.92
CA LEU A 40 -23.33 1.19 -7.81
C LEU A 40 -23.03 -0.12 -7.06
N ASP A 41 -23.98 -1.04 -6.89
CA ASP A 41 -23.73 -2.35 -6.30
C ASP A 41 -22.71 -3.14 -7.14
N ARG A 42 -22.90 -3.22 -8.45
CA ARG A 42 -21.97 -3.91 -9.37
C ARG A 42 -20.57 -3.27 -9.38
N LEU A 43 -20.50 -1.94 -9.38
CA LEU A 43 -19.22 -1.22 -9.36
C LEU A 43 -18.51 -1.38 -8.01
N HIS A 44 -19.25 -1.48 -6.92
CA HIS A 44 -18.69 -1.77 -5.60
C HIS A 44 -18.17 -3.20 -5.51
N GLU A 45 -18.94 -4.19 -5.98
CA GLU A 45 -18.51 -5.60 -6.09
C GLU A 45 -17.29 -5.76 -7.00
N ALA A 46 -17.20 -4.95 -8.07
CA ALA A 46 -16.06 -4.89 -8.98
C ALA A 46 -14.89 -4.01 -8.45
N HIS A 47 -14.94 -3.58 -7.19
CA HIS A 47 -13.91 -2.73 -6.55
C HIS A 47 -13.54 -1.46 -7.34
N ARG A 48 -14.53 -0.85 -8.05
CA ARG A 48 -14.35 0.36 -8.84
C ARG A 48 -14.70 1.66 -8.10
N LEU A 49 -15.45 1.55 -7.03
CA LEU A 49 -15.84 2.63 -6.10
C LEU A 49 -16.31 2.02 -4.77
N VAL A 50 -16.53 2.87 -3.76
CA VAL A 50 -17.14 2.46 -2.49
C VAL A 50 -18.58 2.97 -2.44
N LYS A 51 -19.56 2.06 -2.34
CA LYS A 51 -20.95 2.42 -2.07
C LYS A 51 -21.08 2.91 -0.63
N VAL A 52 -21.73 4.05 -0.44
CA VAL A 52 -22.05 4.64 0.86
C VAL A 52 -23.55 4.88 0.97
N HIS A 53 -24.04 5.27 2.18
CA HIS A 53 -25.44 5.58 2.34
C HIS A 53 -25.84 6.76 1.44
N GLY A 54 -26.76 6.51 0.50
CA GLY A 54 -27.27 7.51 -0.43
C GLY A 54 -26.41 7.82 -1.64
N GLY A 55 -25.28 7.11 -1.89
CA GLY A 55 -24.40 7.40 -3.03
C GLY A 55 -23.19 6.50 -3.15
N ALA A 56 -22.12 7.07 -3.70
CA ALA A 56 -20.82 6.42 -3.85
C ALA A 56 -19.68 7.39 -3.60
N MET A 57 -18.54 6.85 -3.23
CA MET A 57 -17.27 7.54 -2.98
C MET A 57 -16.16 6.93 -3.82
N ALA A 58 -15.27 7.76 -4.34
CA ALA A 58 -14.05 7.30 -5.00
C ALA A 58 -13.18 6.50 -4.04
N LEU A 59 -12.55 5.44 -4.52
CA LEU A 59 -11.68 4.57 -3.71
C LEU A 59 -10.57 5.37 -3.01
N GLU A 60 -9.95 6.30 -3.74
CA GLU A 60 -8.89 7.16 -3.20
C GLU A 60 -9.33 8.01 -2.00
N ARG A 61 -10.56 8.52 -2.04
CA ARG A 61 -11.11 9.31 -0.93
C ARG A 61 -11.56 8.42 0.22
N ALA A 62 -12.15 7.27 -0.09
CA ALA A 62 -12.52 6.27 0.92
C ALA A 62 -11.30 5.79 1.70
N HIS A 63 -10.15 5.66 1.03
CA HIS A 63 -8.90 5.23 1.64
C HIS A 63 -8.39 6.16 2.78
N LEU A 64 -8.79 7.43 2.78
CA LEU A 64 -8.43 8.38 3.85
C LEU A 64 -9.37 8.33 5.05
N THR A 65 -10.60 7.86 4.86
CA THR A 65 -11.66 7.91 5.88
C THR A 65 -12.04 6.53 6.46
N ARG A 66 -11.68 5.44 5.77
CA ARG A 66 -11.86 4.06 6.23
C ARG A 66 -10.83 3.15 5.56
N ASP A 67 -10.50 2.04 6.20
CA ASP A 67 -9.68 1.01 5.58
C ASP A 67 -10.41 0.40 4.38
N LEU A 68 -9.77 0.51 3.22
CA LEU A 68 -10.14 -0.26 2.05
C LEU A 68 -9.70 -1.71 2.24
N THR A 69 -10.53 -2.63 1.79
CA THR A 69 -10.11 -4.03 1.77
C THR A 69 -8.94 -4.25 0.81
N LEU A 70 -8.20 -5.32 1.01
CA LEU A 70 -7.06 -5.64 0.15
C LEU A 70 -7.45 -5.75 -1.35
N PRO A 71 -8.59 -6.40 -1.71
CA PRO A 71 -9.10 -6.39 -3.09
C PRO A 71 -9.37 -5.01 -3.66
N ASP A 72 -9.90 -4.06 -2.87
CA ASP A 72 -10.15 -2.68 -3.30
C ASP A 72 -8.85 -1.96 -3.72
N ARG A 73 -7.70 -2.39 -3.17
CA ARG A 73 -6.39 -1.76 -3.39
C ARG A 73 -5.60 -2.34 -4.57
N TYR A 74 -5.90 -3.57 -5.04
CA TYR A 74 -5.09 -4.23 -6.08
C TYR A 74 -5.06 -3.47 -7.41
N GLY A 75 -6.20 -2.95 -7.86
CA GLY A 75 -6.30 -2.24 -9.14
C GLY A 75 -5.86 -0.78 -9.11
N LEU A 76 -5.63 -0.20 -7.92
CA LEU A 76 -5.27 1.20 -7.77
C LEU A 76 -3.78 1.41 -8.06
N HIS A 77 -3.47 2.37 -8.95
CA HIS A 77 -2.07 2.79 -9.23
C HIS A 77 -1.15 1.61 -9.59
N ALA A 78 -1.65 0.69 -10.45
CA ALA A 78 -0.93 -0.55 -10.77
C ALA A 78 0.42 -0.30 -11.46
N GLY A 79 0.50 0.70 -12.33
CA GLY A 79 1.75 1.07 -13.01
C GLY A 79 2.80 1.62 -12.07
N GLU A 80 2.38 2.52 -11.16
CA GLU A 80 3.25 3.11 -10.16
C GLU A 80 3.74 2.05 -9.16
N LYS A 81 2.85 1.16 -8.72
CA LYS A 81 3.24 0.03 -7.86
C LYS A 81 4.23 -0.91 -8.54
N ASP A 82 4.05 -1.20 -9.83
CA ASP A 82 4.99 -2.04 -10.58
C ASP A 82 6.39 -1.40 -10.62
N ALA A 83 6.49 -0.11 -10.93
CA ALA A 83 7.77 0.61 -10.91
C ALA A 83 8.44 0.58 -9.51
N ILE A 84 7.69 0.91 -8.46
CA ILE A 84 8.15 0.84 -7.07
C ILE A 84 8.64 -0.57 -6.73
N CYS A 85 7.87 -1.60 -7.06
CA CYS A 85 8.19 -2.98 -6.71
C CYS A 85 9.38 -3.52 -7.50
N ARG A 86 9.57 -3.12 -8.77
CA ARG A 86 10.78 -3.47 -9.55
C ARG A 86 12.02 -2.92 -8.88
N LEU A 87 12.02 -1.64 -8.51
CA LEU A 87 13.14 -1.03 -7.78
C LEU A 87 13.36 -1.75 -6.43
N ALA A 88 12.32 -1.94 -5.64
CA ALA A 88 12.42 -2.58 -4.33
C ALA A 88 12.97 -4.02 -4.42
N ALA A 89 12.60 -4.76 -5.46
CA ALA A 89 13.10 -6.13 -5.67
C ALA A 89 14.62 -6.19 -5.89
N THR A 90 15.22 -5.16 -6.49
CA THR A 90 16.68 -5.09 -6.70
C THR A 90 17.48 -4.91 -5.40
N LEU A 91 16.83 -4.44 -4.35
CA LEU A 91 17.47 -4.21 -3.04
C LEU A 91 17.63 -5.49 -2.21
N VAL A 92 16.96 -6.58 -2.59
CA VAL A 92 16.98 -7.85 -1.86
C VAL A 92 18.21 -8.66 -2.24
N GLY A 93 19.16 -8.75 -1.33
CA GLY A 93 20.34 -9.59 -1.46
C GLY A 93 20.10 -11.05 -1.01
N PRO A 94 20.97 -11.98 -1.42
CA PRO A 94 20.78 -13.41 -1.12
C PRO A 94 20.93 -13.77 0.37
N ASP A 95 21.58 -12.95 1.14
CA ASP A 95 21.87 -13.19 2.55
C ASP A 95 20.99 -12.31 3.47
N ASP A 96 20.00 -11.59 2.90
CA ASP A 96 19.09 -10.76 3.69
C ASP A 96 18.08 -11.59 4.50
N PHE A 97 17.71 -11.06 5.64
CA PHE A 97 16.50 -11.41 6.37
C PHE A 97 15.51 -10.27 6.26
N VAL A 98 14.52 -10.46 5.40
CA VAL A 98 13.63 -9.40 4.91
C VAL A 98 12.29 -9.41 5.63
N TYR A 99 11.88 -8.27 6.19
CA TYR A 99 10.51 -8.07 6.63
C TYR A 99 9.63 -7.56 5.49
N LEU A 100 8.50 -8.20 5.28
CA LEU A 100 7.46 -7.79 4.33
C LEU A 100 6.16 -7.52 5.09
N ASP A 101 5.76 -6.27 5.10
CA ASP A 101 4.55 -5.79 5.74
C ASP A 101 3.27 -6.25 4.99
N ALA A 102 2.12 -6.10 5.62
CA ALA A 102 0.83 -6.34 4.97
C ALA A 102 0.42 -5.17 4.08
N GLY A 103 -0.07 -5.47 2.88
CA GLY A 103 -0.60 -4.48 1.94
C GLY A 103 -0.36 -4.83 0.48
N SER A 104 -1.22 -4.29 -0.41
CA SER A 104 -1.22 -4.64 -1.83
C SER A 104 0.08 -4.33 -2.58
N THR A 105 0.81 -3.28 -2.20
CA THR A 105 2.10 -2.94 -2.82
C THR A 105 3.19 -3.92 -2.40
N VAL A 106 3.24 -4.27 -1.11
CA VAL A 106 4.23 -5.24 -0.61
C VAL A 106 3.94 -6.66 -1.11
N GLU A 107 2.67 -7.02 -1.26
CA GLU A 107 2.29 -8.30 -1.89
C GLU A 107 2.66 -8.34 -3.39
N ALA A 108 2.50 -7.21 -4.10
CA ALA A 108 2.98 -7.08 -5.47
C ALA A 108 4.52 -7.24 -5.56
N LEU A 109 5.27 -6.65 -4.61
CA LEU A 109 6.71 -6.88 -4.50
C LEU A 109 7.03 -8.36 -4.29
N ALA A 110 6.36 -9.05 -3.37
CA ALA A 110 6.55 -10.48 -3.14
C ALA A 110 6.34 -11.31 -4.41
N SER A 111 5.39 -10.88 -5.27
CA SER A 111 5.11 -11.52 -6.56
C SER A 111 6.25 -11.36 -7.57
N LEU A 112 7.07 -10.32 -7.47
CA LEU A 112 8.23 -10.07 -8.35
C LEU A 112 9.52 -10.73 -7.86
N LEU A 113 9.64 -11.10 -6.58
CA LEU A 113 10.86 -11.70 -6.05
C LEU A 113 11.21 -13.00 -6.76
N ALA A 114 12.46 -13.11 -7.17
CA ALA A 114 13.02 -14.35 -7.73
C ALA A 114 13.42 -15.33 -6.62
N PRO A 115 13.58 -16.62 -6.92
CA PRO A 115 14.16 -17.58 -5.98
C PRO A 115 15.53 -17.10 -5.48
N THR A 116 15.70 -17.08 -4.15
CA THR A 116 16.91 -16.59 -3.47
C THR A 116 17.14 -17.36 -2.19
N ARG A 117 18.35 -17.25 -1.60
CA ARG A 117 18.64 -17.80 -0.27
C ARG A 117 18.14 -16.92 0.88
N ALA A 118 17.71 -15.69 0.58
CA ALA A 118 17.14 -14.78 1.56
C ALA A 118 16.00 -15.44 2.34
N ALA A 119 15.88 -15.09 3.61
CA ALA A 119 14.74 -15.48 4.43
C ALA A 119 13.77 -14.30 4.56
N PHE A 120 12.50 -14.59 4.61
CA PHE A 120 11.45 -13.59 4.70
C PHE A 120 10.64 -13.79 5.99
N ALA A 121 10.20 -12.69 6.58
CA ALA A 121 9.19 -12.68 7.64
C ALA A 121 8.06 -11.74 7.24
N THR A 122 6.83 -12.10 7.52
CA THR A 122 5.67 -11.28 7.21
C THR A 122 4.55 -11.47 8.22
N ASN A 123 3.79 -10.40 8.48
CA ASN A 123 2.51 -10.44 9.16
C ASN A 123 1.31 -10.50 8.19
N SER A 124 1.53 -10.77 6.90
CA SER A 124 0.49 -10.90 5.88
C SER A 124 0.31 -12.35 5.46
N VAL A 125 -0.91 -12.87 5.62
CA VAL A 125 -1.24 -14.24 5.18
C VAL A 125 -1.15 -14.36 3.67
N SER A 126 -1.65 -13.37 2.92
CA SER A 126 -1.60 -13.38 1.44
C SER A 126 -0.16 -13.31 0.92
N THR A 127 0.67 -12.42 1.47
CA THR A 127 2.10 -12.32 1.13
C THR A 127 2.85 -13.62 1.43
N ALA A 128 2.57 -14.26 2.57
CA ALA A 128 3.17 -15.53 2.93
C ALA A 128 2.86 -16.64 1.91
N LEU A 129 1.61 -16.73 1.45
CA LEU A 129 1.20 -17.69 0.42
C LEU A 129 1.90 -17.45 -0.92
N VAL A 130 2.05 -16.18 -1.33
CA VAL A 130 2.79 -15.81 -2.55
C VAL A 130 4.26 -16.26 -2.46
N LEU A 131 4.93 -15.98 -1.36
CA LEU A 131 6.34 -16.39 -1.14
C LEU A 131 6.49 -17.91 -1.10
N ALA A 132 5.61 -18.60 -0.38
CA ALA A 132 5.64 -20.06 -0.27
C ALA A 132 5.42 -20.74 -1.62
N ALA A 133 4.51 -20.23 -2.46
CA ALA A 133 4.27 -20.74 -3.82
C ALA A 133 5.51 -20.63 -4.73
N LYS A 134 6.42 -19.70 -4.42
CA LYS A 134 7.71 -19.53 -5.12
C LYS A 134 8.85 -20.36 -4.51
N GLY A 135 8.58 -21.15 -3.48
CA GLY A 135 9.59 -21.92 -2.77
C GLY A 135 10.55 -21.07 -1.91
N LEU A 136 10.19 -19.81 -1.61
CA LEU A 136 10.98 -18.95 -0.75
C LEU A 136 10.77 -19.29 0.73
N ARG A 137 11.85 -19.18 1.51
CA ARG A 137 11.79 -19.40 2.98
C ARG A 137 11.03 -18.26 3.64
N VAL A 138 9.86 -18.54 4.21
CA VAL A 138 9.01 -17.53 4.85
C VAL A 138 8.65 -17.93 6.29
N ILE A 139 8.71 -16.95 7.19
CA ILE A 139 8.23 -17.03 8.57
C ILE A 139 6.97 -16.17 8.65
N VAL A 140 5.85 -16.78 9.03
CA VAL A 140 4.60 -16.05 9.28
C VAL A 140 4.57 -15.67 10.75
N LEU A 141 4.51 -14.36 11.01
CA LEU A 141 4.41 -13.83 12.37
C LEU A 141 2.97 -14.05 12.86
N GLY A 142 2.83 -14.70 14.02
CA GLY A 142 1.52 -15.01 14.60
C GLY A 142 0.70 -13.78 14.96
N GLY A 143 -0.53 -14.00 15.45
CA GLY A 143 -1.43 -12.95 15.89
C GLY A 143 -2.86 -13.15 15.43
N GLU A 144 -3.73 -12.14 15.66
CA GLU A 144 -5.12 -12.12 15.23
C GLU A 144 -5.24 -11.71 13.78
N LEU A 145 -6.02 -12.45 12.99
CA LEU A 145 -6.24 -12.14 11.58
C LEU A 145 -7.26 -11.01 11.41
N VAL A 146 -6.81 -9.91 10.82
CA VAL A 146 -7.67 -8.81 10.36
C VAL A 146 -8.20 -9.13 8.97
N ASP A 147 -9.50 -9.40 8.85
CA ASP A 147 -10.09 -9.90 7.61
C ASP A 147 -9.96 -8.90 6.44
N ALA A 148 -10.14 -7.61 6.68
CA ALA A 148 -10.10 -6.58 5.63
C ALA A 148 -8.73 -6.49 4.92
N THR A 149 -7.63 -6.67 5.64
CA THR A 149 -6.25 -6.50 5.15
C THR A 149 -5.48 -7.80 5.02
N LYS A 150 -6.07 -8.93 5.52
CA LYS A 150 -5.40 -10.23 5.63
C LYS A 150 -4.08 -10.14 6.42
N ALA A 151 -3.98 -9.14 7.28
CA ALA A 151 -2.85 -8.92 8.17
C ALA A 151 -3.05 -9.63 9.51
N LEU A 152 -1.97 -10.10 10.09
CA LEU A 152 -1.91 -10.54 11.48
C LEU A 152 -1.54 -9.33 12.35
N SER A 153 -2.23 -9.14 13.45
CA SER A 153 -2.09 -8.00 14.34
C SER A 153 -2.24 -8.41 15.81
N GLY A 154 -2.05 -7.47 16.70
CA GLY A 154 -2.20 -7.66 18.15
C GLY A 154 -0.87 -7.89 18.88
N PRO A 155 -0.95 -8.11 20.22
CA PRO A 155 0.23 -8.30 21.08
C PRO A 155 1.12 -9.46 20.63
N ASP A 156 0.54 -10.59 20.25
CA ASP A 156 1.29 -11.78 19.82
C ASP A 156 2.15 -11.48 18.59
N THR A 157 1.63 -10.66 17.64
CA THR A 157 2.39 -10.24 16.46
C THR A 157 3.59 -9.37 16.87
N THR A 158 3.38 -8.39 17.74
CA THR A 158 4.45 -7.49 18.19
C THR A 158 5.50 -8.22 19.03
N GLU A 159 5.09 -9.17 19.86
CA GLU A 159 6.01 -10.04 20.60
C GLU A 159 6.82 -10.96 19.68
N ALA A 160 6.19 -11.52 18.65
CA ALA A 160 6.88 -12.31 17.66
C ALA A 160 7.95 -11.48 16.92
N ILE A 161 7.60 -10.26 16.49
CA ILE A 161 8.52 -9.32 15.84
C ILE A 161 9.74 -9.01 16.73
N ALA A 162 9.52 -8.77 18.01
CA ALA A 162 10.59 -8.41 18.96
C ALA A 162 11.73 -9.44 19.05
N ARG A 163 11.51 -10.68 18.62
CA ARG A 163 12.50 -11.76 18.62
C ARG A 163 13.45 -11.72 17.41
N TYR A 164 13.15 -10.88 16.41
CA TYR A 164 13.90 -10.83 15.15
C TYR A 164 14.65 -9.51 14.98
N ASN A 165 15.69 -9.54 14.15
CA ASN A 165 16.40 -8.36 13.65
C ASN A 165 16.46 -8.50 12.13
N PHE A 166 15.79 -7.60 11.43
CA PHE A 166 15.71 -7.64 9.99
C PHE A 166 16.85 -6.82 9.36
N THR A 167 17.50 -7.36 8.34
CA THR A 167 18.54 -6.62 7.60
C THR A 167 17.90 -5.62 6.62
N LEU A 168 16.71 -5.95 6.11
CA LEU A 168 15.96 -5.20 5.13
C LEU A 168 14.46 -5.32 5.41
N GLY A 169 13.69 -4.30 5.11
CA GLY A 169 12.24 -4.41 5.23
C GLY A 169 11.48 -3.43 4.36
N PHE A 170 10.25 -3.82 3.99
CA PHE A 170 9.37 -3.05 3.14
C PHE A 170 7.99 -2.88 3.77
N TRP A 171 7.56 -1.63 3.89
CA TRP A 171 6.28 -1.25 4.49
C TRP A 171 5.36 -0.57 3.48
N GLY A 172 4.06 -0.75 3.65
CA GLY A 172 3.04 0.08 3.05
C GLY A 172 2.64 1.24 3.95
N THR A 173 1.97 2.25 3.37
CA THR A 173 1.40 3.38 4.12
C THR A 173 0.11 3.86 3.47
N ASN A 174 -0.75 4.52 4.25
CA ASN A 174 -1.98 5.13 3.74
C ASN A 174 -1.76 6.60 3.37
N GLY A 175 -0.79 7.26 3.97
CA GLY A 175 -0.43 8.65 3.67
C GLY A 175 0.95 9.01 4.20
N VAL A 176 1.58 10.00 3.56
CA VAL A 176 2.90 10.52 3.90
C VAL A 176 2.88 12.03 3.87
N THR A 177 3.29 12.67 4.96
CA THR A 177 3.58 14.11 4.99
C THR A 177 4.94 14.38 5.67
N ALA A 178 5.51 15.54 5.40
CA ALA A 178 6.78 15.93 6.03
C ALA A 178 6.65 16.04 7.56
N GLU A 179 5.50 16.53 8.03
CA GLU A 179 5.27 16.82 9.46
C GLU A 179 4.81 15.58 10.22
N ALA A 180 3.97 14.73 9.62
CA ALA A 180 3.41 13.56 10.29
C ALA A 180 4.16 12.28 9.99
N GLY A 181 5.08 12.29 9.00
CA GLY A 181 5.73 11.06 8.55
C GLY A 181 4.77 10.08 7.88
N PHE A 182 4.93 8.81 8.18
CA PHE A 182 4.14 7.71 7.62
C PHE A 182 2.93 7.41 8.48
N THR A 183 1.74 7.34 7.85
CA THR A 183 0.46 7.26 8.57
C THR A 183 -0.43 6.13 8.04
N VAL A 184 -1.23 5.55 8.94
CA VAL A 184 -2.21 4.50 8.67
C VAL A 184 -3.54 4.78 9.37
N GLN A 185 -4.57 3.98 9.08
CA GLN A 185 -5.92 4.15 9.66
C GLN A 185 -6.06 3.42 10.99
N ASP A 186 -5.49 2.24 11.12
CA ASP A 186 -5.73 1.33 12.23
C ASP A 186 -4.59 1.36 13.27
N ARG A 187 -4.98 1.28 14.53
CA ARG A 187 -4.07 1.35 15.69
C ARG A 187 -3.23 0.08 15.84
N GLY A 188 -3.82 -1.07 15.57
CA GLY A 188 -3.11 -2.34 15.61
C GLY A 188 -2.10 -2.45 14.49
N GLU A 189 -2.48 -2.01 13.28
CA GLU A 189 -1.60 -1.90 12.13
C GLU A 189 -0.40 -0.98 12.44
N ALA A 190 -0.66 0.21 13.00
CA ALA A 190 0.40 1.14 13.38
C ALA A 190 1.39 0.54 14.39
N ALA A 191 0.89 -0.18 15.40
CA ALA A 191 1.72 -0.82 16.40
C ALA A 191 2.65 -1.89 15.79
N VAL A 192 2.13 -2.74 14.91
CA VAL A 192 2.90 -3.78 14.22
C VAL A 192 3.97 -3.15 13.32
N LYS A 193 3.60 -2.13 12.52
CA LYS A 193 4.54 -1.42 11.64
C LYS A 193 5.67 -0.77 12.43
N SER A 194 5.35 -0.05 13.51
CA SER A 194 6.34 0.59 14.37
C SER A 194 7.29 -0.43 15.02
N ALA A 195 6.74 -1.54 15.52
CA ALA A 195 7.53 -2.59 16.16
C ALA A 195 8.53 -3.24 15.17
N ALA A 196 8.08 -3.53 13.95
CA ALA A 196 8.93 -4.14 12.93
C ALA A 196 9.99 -3.15 12.40
N LEU A 197 9.62 -1.88 12.22
CA LEU A 197 10.52 -0.84 11.73
C LEU A 197 11.67 -0.60 12.72
N ALA A 198 11.38 -0.58 14.03
CA ALA A 198 12.39 -0.44 15.09
C ALA A 198 13.40 -1.63 15.14
N ARG A 199 13.11 -2.72 14.44
CA ARG A 199 13.96 -3.93 14.39
C ARG A 199 14.62 -4.13 13.01
N CYS A 200 14.57 -3.12 12.14
CA CYS A 200 15.07 -3.21 10.77
C CYS A 200 16.26 -2.27 10.54
N ALA A 201 17.33 -2.79 9.94
CA ALA A 201 18.53 -2.01 9.65
C ALA A 201 18.35 -1.10 8.42
N ARG A 202 17.67 -1.59 7.36
CA ARG A 202 17.41 -0.84 6.12
C ARG A 202 15.91 -0.83 5.83
N PRO A 203 15.13 0.08 6.44
CA PRO A 203 13.69 0.17 6.23
C PRO A 203 13.34 1.00 5.00
N TYR A 204 12.41 0.50 4.18
CA TYR A 204 11.83 1.17 3.02
C TYR A 204 10.32 1.23 3.10
N VAL A 205 9.74 2.41 2.88
CA VAL A 205 8.28 2.57 2.75
C VAL A 205 7.93 2.73 1.28
N LEU A 206 7.04 1.89 0.79
CA LEU A 206 6.59 1.83 -0.59
C LEU A 206 5.25 2.56 -0.73
N ALA A 207 5.22 3.67 -1.45
CA ALA A 207 4.00 4.46 -1.62
C ALA A 207 3.95 5.14 -3.00
N ASP A 208 2.86 4.93 -3.75
CA ASP A 208 2.60 5.69 -4.96
C ASP A 208 2.34 7.18 -4.66
N ALA A 209 2.50 8.05 -5.68
CA ALA A 209 2.38 9.50 -5.53
C ALA A 209 1.03 9.95 -4.95
N SER A 210 -0.03 9.14 -5.07
CA SER A 210 -1.34 9.47 -4.50
C SER A 210 -1.36 9.55 -2.97
N LYS A 211 -0.34 9.00 -2.29
CA LYS A 211 -0.19 9.00 -0.83
C LYS A 211 0.57 10.23 -0.31
N LEU A 212 1.31 10.89 -1.20
CA LEU A 212 2.13 12.05 -0.84
C LEU A 212 1.27 13.28 -0.48
N GLY A 213 1.61 13.97 0.58
CA GLY A 213 0.83 15.10 1.10
C GLY A 213 -0.49 14.70 1.77
N LYS A 214 -0.79 13.40 1.89
CA LYS A 214 -1.98 12.91 2.60
C LYS A 214 -1.62 12.41 3.99
N ARG A 215 -2.50 12.68 4.95
CA ARG A 215 -2.36 12.25 6.34
C ARG A 215 -3.53 11.36 6.72
N SER A 216 -3.23 10.18 7.25
CA SER A 216 -4.18 9.26 7.85
C SER A 216 -4.27 9.45 9.38
N LEU A 217 -5.00 8.61 10.09
CA LEU A 217 -5.35 8.85 11.50
C LEU A 217 -4.15 8.72 12.45
N ILE A 218 -3.25 7.77 12.20
CA ILE A 218 -2.22 7.37 13.16
C ILE A 218 -0.86 7.36 12.48
N THR A 219 0.09 8.10 13.05
CA THR A 219 1.50 8.03 12.65
C THR A 219 2.14 6.79 13.23
N TYR A 220 2.82 6.00 12.39
CA TYR A 220 3.59 4.85 12.87
C TYR A 220 5.11 5.06 12.83
N ALA A 221 5.59 6.04 12.06
CA ALA A 221 6.99 6.42 12.05
C ALA A 221 7.18 7.86 11.49
N PRO A 222 8.19 8.62 11.95
CA PRO A 222 8.58 9.87 11.34
C PRO A 222 9.18 9.62 9.94
N LEU A 223 9.24 10.64 9.09
CA LEU A 223 9.68 10.50 7.70
C LEU A 223 11.11 9.97 7.58
N GLU A 224 11.97 10.42 8.49
CA GLU A 224 13.41 10.09 8.54
C GLU A 224 13.68 8.64 8.99
N ALA A 225 12.66 7.94 9.48
CA ALA A 225 12.81 6.57 9.98
C ALA A 225 12.97 5.52 8.86
N ALA A 226 12.67 5.87 7.60
CA ALA A 226 12.77 4.96 6.47
C ALA A 226 12.99 5.70 5.15
N THR A 227 13.59 5.04 4.19
CA THR A 227 13.64 5.55 2.80
C THR A 227 12.26 5.36 2.15
N LEU A 228 11.68 6.46 1.66
CA LEU A 228 10.47 6.44 0.86
C LEU A 228 10.78 6.10 -0.59
N VAL A 229 10.23 5.00 -1.11
CA VAL A 229 10.25 4.67 -2.55
C VAL A 229 8.88 5.00 -3.13
N THR A 230 8.86 5.89 -4.12
CA THR A 230 7.62 6.38 -4.73
C THR A 230 7.68 6.38 -6.25
N ALA A 231 6.54 6.43 -6.92
CA ALA A 231 6.42 6.58 -8.38
C ALA A 231 5.11 7.27 -8.76
N GLY A 232 5.03 7.72 -10.00
CA GLY A 232 3.88 8.43 -10.56
C GLY A 232 4.12 9.94 -10.66
N ASP A 233 3.06 10.72 -10.61
CA ASP A 233 3.16 12.20 -10.65
C ASP A 233 3.60 12.74 -9.28
N VAL A 234 4.90 12.57 -8.99
CA VAL A 234 5.51 12.98 -7.72
C VAL A 234 5.61 14.50 -7.67
N PRO A 235 4.99 15.18 -6.68
CA PRO A 235 5.09 16.63 -6.53
C PRO A 235 6.54 17.10 -6.36
N ALA A 236 6.87 18.29 -6.90
CA ALA A 236 8.25 18.81 -6.94
C ALA A 236 8.93 18.86 -5.56
N GLN A 237 8.18 19.14 -4.50
CA GLN A 237 8.68 19.19 -3.12
C GLN A 237 9.16 17.84 -2.55
N TRP A 238 8.86 16.73 -3.23
CA TRP A 238 9.30 15.39 -2.86
C TRP A 238 10.49 14.90 -3.70
N ARG A 239 10.66 15.48 -4.91
CA ARG A 239 11.77 15.13 -5.81
C ARG A 239 13.09 15.67 -5.26
N GLY A 240 14.12 14.82 -5.22
CA GLY A 240 15.45 15.19 -4.70
C GLY A 240 15.52 15.43 -3.20
N ARG A 241 14.44 15.14 -2.46
CA ARG A 241 14.46 15.18 -1.00
C ARG A 241 15.27 14.02 -0.46
N GLU A 242 16.11 14.27 0.54
CA GLU A 242 16.85 13.21 1.25
C GLU A 242 15.90 12.14 1.80
N GLY A 243 16.26 10.87 1.65
CA GLY A 243 15.41 9.75 2.05
C GLY A 243 14.23 9.48 1.12
N VAL A 244 14.14 10.14 -0.05
CA VAL A 244 13.10 9.87 -1.06
C VAL A 244 13.73 9.42 -2.36
N VAL A 245 13.32 8.26 -2.85
CA VAL A 245 13.72 7.68 -4.13
C VAL A 245 12.51 7.61 -5.05
N VAL A 246 12.61 8.19 -6.23
CA VAL A 246 11.55 8.14 -7.25
C VAL A 246 11.89 7.06 -8.25
N ALA A 247 11.07 6.01 -8.33
CA ALA A 247 11.21 4.95 -9.31
C ALA A 247 10.63 5.40 -10.66
N ASP A 248 11.36 5.15 -11.75
CA ASP A 248 10.87 5.33 -13.12
C ASP A 248 10.13 4.08 -13.64
N ALA A 249 9.63 4.15 -14.87
CA ALA A 249 8.94 3.04 -15.50
C ALA A 249 9.80 1.77 -15.69
N ALA A 250 11.14 1.91 -15.68
CA ALA A 250 12.09 0.79 -15.74
C ALA A 250 12.45 0.24 -14.35
N GLY A 251 11.99 0.90 -13.27
CA GLY A 251 12.32 0.54 -11.90
C GLY A 251 13.71 1.05 -11.47
N ILE A 252 14.26 2.05 -12.17
CA ILE A 252 15.54 2.69 -11.83
C ILE A 252 15.24 3.92 -10.97
N GLY A 253 15.91 4.05 -9.83
CA GLY A 253 15.74 5.24 -8.97
C GLY A 253 16.58 6.43 -9.47
N ASP A 254 16.00 7.62 -9.34
CA ASP A 254 16.61 8.89 -9.82
C ASP A 254 17.82 9.34 -8.95
N ASN A 255 17.99 8.78 -7.77
CA ASN A 255 19.18 8.93 -6.92
C ASN A 255 19.93 7.59 -6.95
N GLY A 256 21.16 7.62 -7.46
CA GLY A 256 22.04 6.44 -7.52
C GLY A 256 22.16 5.71 -6.17
N PRO A 257 22.75 4.51 -6.15
CA PRO A 257 22.81 3.69 -4.95
C PRO A 257 23.34 4.52 -3.78
N VAL A 258 22.61 4.48 -2.66
CA VAL A 258 23.12 5.00 -1.37
C VAL A 258 24.38 4.19 -1.10
N GLU A 259 25.55 4.81 -1.24
CA GLU A 259 26.82 4.19 -0.89
C GLU A 259 26.72 3.74 0.57
N ASP A 260 26.92 2.44 0.79
CA ASP A 260 27.04 1.86 2.12
C ASP A 260 28.18 2.58 2.84
N GLY A 261 27.82 3.47 3.77
CA GLY A 261 28.78 4.07 4.68
C GLY A 261 29.46 2.95 5.47
N GLU A 262 30.70 2.64 5.16
CA GLU A 262 31.53 1.76 5.96
C GLU A 262 31.47 2.22 7.43
N PRO A 263 31.20 1.33 8.38
CA PRO A 263 31.35 1.66 9.79
C PRO A 263 32.82 1.90 10.06
N GLY A 264 33.18 3.18 10.33
CA GLY A 264 34.51 3.57 10.74
C GLY A 264 35.04 2.68 11.88
N ARG A 265 36.28 2.30 11.73
CA ARG A 265 37.09 1.48 12.66
C ARG A 265 37.13 2.06 14.07
#